data_65a9fb5716d7dea2db543d4f2141426f
#
_entry.id   65a9fb5716d7dea2db543d4f2141426f
#
_cell.length_a   1.000
_cell.length_b   1.000
_cell.length_c   1.000
_cell.angle_alpha   90.00
_cell.angle_beta   90.00
_cell.angle_gamma   90.00
#
_symmetry.space_group_name_H-M   'P 1'
#
loop_
_entity.id
_entity.type
_entity.pdbx_description
1 polymer ?
#
loop_
_entity_poly.entity_id
_entity_poly.type
_entity_poly.pdbx_seq_one_letter_code
_entity_poly.pdbx_strand_id
1 'polypeptide(L)'
;MKFGYFCNTTNWNHKPYDKLLDESRDITTYCDQNNWNSIWYTEHHFNHEGMEACTNPLMMGVDAAARTKNIRIGQACNVITFHNPIKMAEDIALLDQLSKGRVEVGIGRGIYGREAINLNIEADMKDQAKNFRLFEETLTILKKAWKEKFFNHKGEFYTYPTPNYVWQHDMSPVSYTHLTLPTILLV
;
A
#
# COMPACT_ATOMS: atom_id res chain seq x y z
N MET A 1 26.12 -6.59 5.28
CA MET A 1 25.09 -6.86 4.25
C MET A 1 23.73 -6.80 4.93
N LYS A 2 22.70 -6.27 4.26
CA LYS A 2 21.33 -6.24 4.79
C LYS A 2 20.49 -7.26 4.03
N PHE A 3 19.71 -8.07 4.74
CA PHE A 3 18.82 -9.08 4.15
C PHE A 3 17.37 -8.70 4.44
N GLY A 4 16.50 -8.83 3.42
CA GLY A 4 15.06 -8.74 3.56
C GLY A 4 14.41 -10.06 3.16
N TYR A 5 13.25 -10.34 3.73
CA TYR A 5 12.40 -11.47 3.35
C TYR A 5 11.24 -10.98 2.47
N PHE A 6 11.06 -11.61 1.33
CA PHE A 6 9.94 -11.36 0.43
C PHE A 6 8.83 -12.39 0.71
N CYS A 7 7.75 -11.93 1.33
CA CYS A 7 6.64 -12.79 1.75
C CYS A 7 5.53 -12.77 0.68
N ASN A 8 5.59 -13.70 -0.25
CA ASN A 8 4.61 -13.81 -1.32
C ASN A 8 3.29 -14.49 -0.90
N THR A 9 3.20 -14.99 0.32
CA THR A 9 2.00 -15.63 0.89
C THR A 9 1.43 -16.71 -0.05
N THR A 10 2.28 -17.62 -0.50
CA THR A 10 1.93 -18.65 -1.49
C THR A 10 1.13 -19.78 -0.86
N ASN A 11 0.03 -20.20 -1.49
CA ASN A 11 -0.89 -21.23 -1.00
C ASN A 11 -1.29 -22.27 -2.07
N TRP A 12 -0.32 -22.87 -2.75
CA TRP A 12 -0.56 -23.91 -3.77
C TRP A 12 -1.37 -25.12 -3.26
N ASN A 13 -1.26 -25.42 -1.97
CA ASN A 13 -1.92 -26.56 -1.36
C ASN A 13 -3.32 -26.21 -0.81
N HIS A 14 -3.83 -25.01 -1.09
CA HIS A 14 -5.13 -24.54 -0.63
C HIS A 14 -5.37 -24.77 0.88
N LYS A 15 -4.36 -24.51 1.69
CA LYS A 15 -4.48 -24.54 3.15
C LYS A 15 -5.57 -23.56 3.61
N PRO A 16 -6.23 -23.80 4.74
CA PRO A 16 -7.07 -22.80 5.38
C PRO A 16 -6.32 -21.47 5.56
N TYR A 17 -7.00 -20.37 5.28
CA TYR A 17 -6.35 -19.06 5.21
C TYR A 17 -5.74 -18.61 6.55
N ASP A 18 -6.37 -18.99 7.67
CA ASP A 18 -5.82 -18.77 9.02
C ASP A 18 -4.45 -19.43 9.21
N LYS A 19 -4.24 -20.64 8.66
CA LYS A 19 -2.95 -21.33 8.71
C LYS A 19 -1.89 -20.63 7.89
N LEU A 20 -2.27 -20.08 6.74
CA LEU A 20 -1.38 -19.30 5.92
C LEU A 20 -0.94 -18.01 6.62
N LEU A 21 -1.87 -17.36 7.34
CA LEU A 21 -1.57 -16.18 8.16
C LEU A 21 -0.64 -16.54 9.33
N ASP A 22 -0.87 -17.67 10.01
CA ASP A 22 0.00 -18.13 11.08
C ASP A 22 1.44 -18.35 10.57
N GLU A 23 1.62 -19.02 9.43
CA GLU A 23 2.93 -19.19 8.80
C GLU A 23 3.62 -17.85 8.49
N SER A 24 2.87 -16.88 7.94
CA SER A 24 3.40 -15.54 7.66
C SER A 24 3.84 -14.81 8.93
N ARG A 25 3.10 -14.98 10.03
CA ARG A 25 3.42 -14.42 11.35
C ARG A 25 4.66 -15.04 11.96
N ASP A 26 4.78 -16.37 11.86
CA ASP A 26 5.95 -17.11 12.36
C ASP A 26 7.22 -16.64 11.63
N ILE A 27 7.17 -16.54 10.30
CA ILE A 27 8.27 -16.03 9.49
C ILE A 27 8.61 -14.58 9.88
N THR A 28 7.60 -13.72 10.04
CA THR A 28 7.79 -12.33 10.43
C THR A 28 8.49 -12.19 11.77
N THR A 29 8.02 -12.95 12.76
CA THR A 29 8.59 -12.98 14.11
C THR A 29 10.02 -13.55 14.09
N TYR A 30 10.25 -14.63 13.34
CA TYR A 30 11.58 -15.21 13.15
C TYR A 30 12.56 -14.20 12.56
N CYS A 31 12.14 -13.47 11.51
CA CYS A 31 13.00 -12.47 10.87
C CYS A 31 13.36 -11.32 11.85
N ASP A 32 12.41 -10.83 12.64
CA ASP A 32 12.67 -9.80 13.65
C ASP A 32 13.66 -10.27 14.72
N GLN A 33 13.47 -11.50 15.25
CA GLN A 33 14.32 -12.10 16.28
C GLN A 33 15.73 -12.41 15.80
N ASN A 34 15.91 -12.65 14.50
CA ASN A 34 17.21 -13.00 13.89
C ASN A 34 17.86 -11.82 13.14
N ASN A 35 17.46 -10.59 13.46
CA ASN A 35 18.06 -9.36 12.93
C ASN A 35 18.03 -9.22 11.41
N TRP A 36 16.99 -9.73 10.74
CA TRP A 36 16.73 -9.40 9.36
C TRP A 36 16.38 -7.92 9.23
N ASN A 37 16.77 -7.30 8.12
CA ASN A 37 16.56 -5.87 7.94
C ASN A 37 15.09 -5.52 7.68
N SER A 38 14.41 -6.33 6.87
CA SER A 38 13.06 -6.02 6.41
C SER A 38 12.26 -7.27 6.05
N ILE A 39 10.94 -7.14 6.13
CA ILE A 39 9.98 -8.08 5.55
C ILE A 39 9.08 -7.33 4.57
N TRP A 40 8.73 -7.96 3.44
CA TRP A 40 7.99 -7.35 2.34
C TRP A 40 6.78 -8.19 1.99
N TYR A 41 5.58 -7.58 2.00
CA TYR A 41 4.33 -8.21 1.61
C TYR A 41 3.88 -7.74 0.23
N THR A 42 3.27 -8.64 -0.54
CA THR A 42 2.74 -8.37 -1.88
C THR A 42 1.27 -7.92 -1.83
N GLU A 43 0.75 -7.40 -2.93
CA GLU A 43 -0.67 -7.16 -3.13
C GLU A 43 -1.13 -7.88 -4.40
N HIS A 44 -1.99 -8.91 -4.22
CA HIS A 44 -2.58 -9.66 -5.31
C HIS A 44 -4.02 -10.05 -5.01
N HIS A 45 -4.86 -10.04 -6.04
CA HIS A 45 -6.28 -10.27 -5.93
C HIS A 45 -6.75 -11.35 -6.90
N PHE A 46 -7.84 -12.04 -6.55
CA PHE A 46 -8.51 -13.05 -7.42
C PHE A 46 -7.58 -14.19 -7.86
N ASN A 47 -6.57 -14.52 -7.08
CA ASN A 47 -5.60 -15.56 -7.39
C ASN A 47 -6.08 -16.91 -6.85
N HIS A 48 -7.03 -17.52 -7.55
CA HIS A 48 -7.65 -18.79 -7.15
C HIS A 48 -6.67 -19.98 -7.23
N GLU A 49 -5.60 -19.83 -7.99
CA GLU A 49 -4.54 -20.83 -8.12
C GLU A 49 -3.66 -20.94 -6.85
N GLY A 50 -3.75 -19.95 -5.95
CA GLY A 50 -2.99 -19.92 -4.71
C GLY A 50 -1.52 -19.50 -4.87
N MET A 51 -1.16 -18.92 -6.00
CA MET A 51 0.21 -18.45 -6.23
C MET A 51 0.56 -17.29 -5.30
N GLU A 52 -0.38 -16.38 -5.12
CA GLU A 52 -0.21 -15.13 -4.38
C GLU A 52 -1.51 -14.82 -3.64
N ALA A 53 -1.51 -14.97 -2.33
CA ALA A 53 -2.74 -14.92 -1.54
C ALA A 53 -2.88 -13.70 -0.62
N CYS A 54 -1.92 -12.77 -0.65
CA CYS A 54 -1.98 -11.54 0.14
C CYS A 54 -2.77 -10.47 -0.60
N THR A 55 -3.94 -10.10 -0.09
CA THR A 55 -4.82 -9.11 -0.71
C THR A 55 -4.64 -7.69 -0.16
N ASN A 56 -3.93 -7.54 0.96
CA ASN A 56 -3.72 -6.21 1.57
C ASN A 56 -2.40 -6.19 2.35
N PRO A 57 -1.32 -5.71 1.75
CA PRO A 57 0.00 -5.64 2.38
C PRO A 57 0.06 -4.65 3.54
N LEU A 58 -0.81 -3.62 3.57
CA LEU A 58 -0.86 -2.67 4.69
C LEU A 58 -1.46 -3.30 5.94
N MET A 59 -2.53 -4.10 5.79
CA MET A 59 -3.09 -4.85 6.93
C MET A 59 -2.11 -5.89 7.47
N MET A 60 -1.39 -6.59 6.58
CA MET A 60 -0.29 -7.49 7.00
C MET A 60 0.81 -6.71 7.72
N GLY A 61 1.10 -5.49 7.23
CA GLY A 61 2.04 -4.58 7.87
C GLY A 61 1.62 -4.17 9.29
N VAL A 62 0.33 -3.92 9.54
CA VAL A 62 -0.21 -3.61 10.87
C VAL A 62 -0.06 -4.81 11.81
N ASP A 63 -0.40 -6.03 11.36
CA ASP A 63 -0.21 -7.25 12.15
C ASP A 63 1.28 -7.48 12.47
N ALA A 64 2.16 -7.27 11.50
CA ALA A 64 3.61 -7.33 11.68
C ALA A 64 4.12 -6.28 12.68
N ALA A 65 3.64 -5.03 12.57
CA ALA A 65 4.03 -3.95 13.47
C ALA A 65 3.70 -4.24 14.94
N ALA A 66 2.55 -4.88 15.18
CA ALA A 66 2.10 -5.27 16.52
C ALA A 66 2.94 -6.42 17.13
N ARG A 67 3.55 -7.27 16.30
CA ARG A 67 4.28 -8.48 16.72
C ARG A 67 5.80 -8.30 16.77
N THR A 68 6.32 -7.25 16.16
CA THR A 68 7.76 -7.04 15.98
C THR A 68 8.22 -5.70 16.58
N LYS A 69 9.54 -5.57 16.77
CA LYS A 69 10.12 -4.37 17.40
C LYS A 69 11.12 -3.65 16.49
N ASN A 70 11.85 -4.38 15.65
CA ASN A 70 13.04 -3.85 14.97
C ASN A 70 12.93 -3.92 13.44
N ILE A 71 12.35 -4.99 12.88
CA ILE A 71 12.30 -5.23 11.45
C ILE A 71 11.52 -4.14 10.73
N ARG A 72 12.03 -3.68 9.59
CA ARG A 72 11.31 -2.77 8.70
C ARG A 72 10.22 -3.53 7.93
N ILE A 73 9.12 -2.85 7.70
CA ILE A 73 7.90 -3.47 7.15
C ILE A 73 7.62 -2.84 5.79
N GLY A 74 7.83 -3.62 4.76
CA GLY A 74 7.70 -3.17 3.37
C GLY A 74 6.46 -3.72 2.66
N GLN A 75 6.05 -3.00 1.63
CA GLN A 75 5.08 -3.47 0.65
C GLN A 75 5.79 -3.58 -0.71
N ALA A 76 5.70 -4.74 -1.33
CA ALA A 76 6.32 -4.98 -2.64
C ALA A 76 5.33 -5.66 -3.60
N CYS A 77 4.37 -4.85 -3.98
CA CYS A 77 4.11 -3.43 -3.72
C CYS A 77 2.66 -3.16 -3.30
N ASN A 78 2.34 -1.93 -2.87
CA ASN A 78 0.97 -1.45 -2.92
C ASN A 78 0.63 -1.09 -4.38
N VAL A 79 -0.44 -1.61 -4.93
CA VAL A 79 -0.89 -1.29 -6.29
C VAL A 79 -1.75 -0.03 -6.25
N ILE A 80 -1.11 1.13 -6.25
CA ILE A 80 -1.77 2.41 -5.96
C ILE A 80 -2.85 2.80 -6.96
N THR A 81 -2.84 2.23 -8.16
CA THR A 81 -3.88 2.44 -9.18
C THR A 81 -5.23 1.78 -8.84
N PHE A 82 -5.26 0.86 -7.88
CA PHE A 82 -6.49 0.19 -7.44
C PHE A 82 -7.22 0.93 -6.33
N HIS A 83 -6.59 1.90 -5.70
CA HIS A 83 -7.04 2.53 -4.47
C HIS A 83 -7.35 4.02 -4.65
N ASN A 84 -8.22 4.55 -3.77
CA ASN A 84 -8.36 5.99 -3.63
C ASN A 84 -7.05 6.56 -3.06
N PRO A 85 -6.43 7.56 -3.71
CA PRO A 85 -5.12 8.07 -3.30
C PRO A 85 -5.11 8.70 -1.90
N ILE A 86 -6.18 9.39 -1.50
CA ILE A 86 -6.25 9.98 -0.15
C ILE A 86 -6.30 8.88 0.90
N LYS A 87 -7.16 7.88 0.69
CA LYS A 87 -7.29 6.75 1.63
C LYS A 87 -5.98 5.97 1.75
N MET A 88 -5.30 5.74 0.63
CA MET A 88 -3.99 5.08 0.61
C MET A 88 -2.95 5.90 1.39
N ALA A 89 -2.94 7.23 1.23
CA ALA A 89 -2.02 8.10 1.97
C ALA A 89 -2.25 8.02 3.49
N GLU A 90 -3.52 8.01 3.91
CA GLU A 90 -3.89 7.85 5.33
C GLU A 90 -3.46 6.51 5.90
N ASP A 91 -3.74 5.41 5.19
CA ASP A 91 -3.46 4.06 5.66
C ASP A 91 -1.95 3.81 5.81
N ILE A 92 -1.15 4.27 4.84
CA ILE A 92 0.31 4.18 4.90
C ILE A 92 0.85 5.01 6.08
N ALA A 93 0.35 6.22 6.24
CA ALA A 93 0.80 7.08 7.33
C ALA A 93 0.40 6.54 8.72
N LEU A 94 -0.80 5.97 8.84
CA LEU A 94 -1.23 5.30 10.06
C LEU A 94 -0.33 4.10 10.39
N LEU A 95 -0.01 3.27 9.38
CA LEU A 95 0.91 2.16 9.57
C LEU A 95 2.30 2.65 10.00
N ASP A 96 2.79 3.76 9.44
CA ASP A 96 4.08 4.33 9.84
C ASP A 96 4.09 4.73 11.32
N GLN A 97 3.04 5.38 11.81
CA GLN A 97 2.89 5.72 13.23
C GLN A 97 2.78 4.47 14.11
N LEU A 98 1.96 3.49 13.73
CA LEU A 98 1.80 2.23 14.48
C LEU A 98 3.10 1.44 14.56
N SER A 99 3.89 1.46 13.50
CA SER A 99 5.19 0.78 13.44
C SER A 99 6.34 1.60 14.02
N LYS A 100 6.11 2.85 14.44
CA LYS A 100 7.14 3.79 14.93
C LYS A 100 8.23 4.08 13.90
N GLY A 101 7.82 4.39 12.67
CA GLY A 101 8.73 4.78 11.59
C GLY A 101 9.46 3.61 10.90
N ARG A 102 8.90 2.39 10.97
CA ARG A 102 9.52 1.20 10.36
C ARG A 102 9.00 0.86 8.97
N VAL A 103 8.12 1.68 8.39
CA VAL A 103 7.53 1.40 7.08
C VAL A 103 8.53 1.65 5.95
N GLU A 104 8.49 0.76 4.95
CA GLU A 104 9.13 0.90 3.64
C GLU A 104 8.05 0.83 2.56
N VAL A 105 7.76 1.95 1.90
CA VAL A 105 6.65 2.04 0.96
C VAL A 105 7.08 1.69 -0.45
N GLY A 106 6.78 0.48 -0.89
CA GLY A 106 6.87 0.11 -2.31
C GLY A 106 5.52 0.31 -2.98
N ILE A 107 5.53 0.86 -4.19
CA ILE A 107 4.32 1.15 -4.97
C ILE A 107 4.46 0.64 -6.40
N GLY A 108 3.34 0.21 -6.97
CA GLY A 108 3.29 -0.32 -8.33
C GLY A 108 2.01 0.05 -9.06
N ARG A 109 1.98 -0.27 -10.37
CA ARG A 109 0.85 -0.02 -11.26
C ARG A 109 -0.12 -1.18 -11.40
N GLY A 110 0.23 -2.34 -10.84
CA GLY A 110 -0.41 -3.62 -11.11
C GLY A 110 0.14 -4.27 -12.39
N ILE A 111 -0.05 -5.58 -12.47
CA ILE A 111 0.42 -6.42 -13.60
C ILE A 111 -0.66 -7.34 -14.17
N TYR A 112 -1.71 -7.65 -13.40
CA TYR A 112 -2.76 -8.56 -13.81
C TYR A 112 -4.03 -7.81 -14.23
N GLY A 113 -4.42 -7.97 -15.50
CA GLY A 113 -5.61 -7.33 -16.04
C GLY A 113 -6.89 -7.69 -15.27
N ARG A 114 -7.00 -8.93 -14.76
CA ARG A 114 -8.16 -9.37 -13.95
C ARG A 114 -8.29 -8.57 -12.63
N GLU A 115 -7.20 -8.15 -12.03
CA GLU A 115 -7.22 -7.31 -10.83
C GLU A 115 -7.68 -5.89 -11.19
N ALA A 116 -7.05 -5.31 -12.20
CA ALA A 116 -7.33 -3.97 -12.65
C ALA A 116 -8.82 -3.77 -12.99
N ILE A 117 -9.39 -4.58 -13.89
CA ILE A 117 -10.78 -4.40 -14.33
C ILE A 117 -11.83 -4.60 -13.24
N ASN A 118 -11.51 -5.35 -12.18
CA ASN A 118 -12.44 -5.60 -11.07
C ASN A 118 -12.28 -4.61 -9.91
N LEU A 119 -11.10 -4.01 -9.72
CA LEU A 119 -10.85 -3.07 -8.64
C LEU A 119 -10.95 -1.61 -9.09
N ASN A 120 -10.39 -1.29 -10.25
CA ASN A 120 -10.49 0.03 -10.86
C ASN A 120 -10.37 -0.08 -12.38
N ILE A 121 -11.46 0.09 -13.10
CA ILE A 121 -11.48 0.00 -14.57
C ILE A 121 -10.56 1.01 -15.26
N GLU A 122 -10.27 2.15 -14.62
CA GLU A 122 -9.34 3.15 -15.14
C GLU A 122 -7.89 2.63 -15.19
N ALA A 123 -7.60 1.57 -14.41
CA ALA A 123 -6.30 0.91 -14.36
C ALA A 123 -6.16 -0.23 -15.39
N ASP A 124 -7.07 -0.38 -16.36
CA ASP A 124 -7.05 -1.48 -17.32
C ASP A 124 -5.67 -1.61 -17.99
N MET A 125 -5.08 -2.80 -17.86
CA MET A 125 -3.76 -3.13 -18.40
C MET A 125 -3.71 -3.19 -19.93
N LYS A 126 -4.86 -3.18 -20.62
CA LYS A 126 -4.91 -3.08 -22.08
C LYS A 126 -4.55 -1.69 -22.58
N ASP A 127 -4.78 -0.64 -21.79
CA ASP A 127 -4.32 0.72 -22.05
C ASP A 127 -3.18 1.10 -21.12
N GLN A 128 -1.97 0.66 -21.46
CA GLN A 128 -0.76 0.92 -20.66
C GLN A 128 -0.48 2.41 -20.49
N ALA A 129 -0.79 3.24 -21.49
CA ALA A 129 -0.55 4.68 -21.44
C ALA A 129 -1.48 5.35 -20.41
N LYS A 130 -2.77 4.97 -20.40
CA LYS A 130 -3.74 5.45 -19.44
C LYS A 130 -3.40 4.99 -18.00
N ASN A 131 -3.09 3.69 -17.85
CA ASN A 131 -2.66 3.15 -16.56
C ASN A 131 -1.43 3.87 -16.01
N PHE A 132 -0.48 4.23 -16.86
CA PHE A 132 0.70 4.99 -16.44
C PHE A 132 0.34 6.41 -15.99
N ARG A 133 -0.53 7.13 -16.71
CA ARG A 133 -1.00 8.46 -16.29
C ARG A 133 -1.76 8.41 -14.97
N LEU A 134 -2.62 7.40 -14.78
CA LEU A 134 -3.32 7.17 -13.51
C LEU A 134 -2.33 6.94 -12.37
N PHE A 135 -1.31 6.12 -12.59
CA PHE A 135 -0.25 5.88 -11.59
C PHE A 135 0.50 7.17 -11.23
N GLU A 136 0.92 7.96 -12.21
CA GLU A 136 1.64 9.23 -11.96
C GLU A 136 0.78 10.23 -11.22
N GLU A 137 -0.50 10.34 -11.58
CA GLU A 137 -1.43 11.23 -10.90
C GLU A 137 -1.68 10.78 -9.45
N THR A 138 -1.92 9.50 -9.24
CA THR A 138 -2.08 8.91 -7.90
C THR A 138 -0.84 9.16 -7.04
N LEU A 139 0.35 8.90 -7.57
CA LEU A 139 1.62 9.15 -6.86
C LEU A 139 1.82 10.63 -6.52
N THR A 140 1.42 11.52 -7.41
CA THR A 140 1.47 12.97 -7.18
C THR A 140 0.59 13.37 -6.00
N ILE A 141 -0.62 12.82 -5.92
CA ILE A 141 -1.56 13.07 -4.81
C ILE A 141 -1.01 12.52 -3.50
N LEU A 142 -0.48 11.29 -3.48
CA LEU A 142 0.18 10.72 -2.30
C LEU A 142 1.29 11.63 -1.78
N LYS A 143 2.17 12.09 -2.66
CA LYS A 143 3.28 12.99 -2.30
C LYS A 143 2.78 14.32 -1.72
N LYS A 144 1.72 14.91 -2.29
CA LYS A 144 1.09 16.12 -1.76
C LYS A 144 0.50 15.88 -0.37
N ALA A 145 -0.28 14.80 -0.20
CA ALA A 145 -0.92 14.47 1.06
C ALA A 145 0.08 14.31 2.22
N TRP A 146 1.30 13.82 1.94
CA TRP A 146 2.33 13.66 2.97
C TRP A 146 3.21 14.90 3.20
N LYS A 147 3.27 15.82 2.24
CA LYS A 147 4.20 16.97 2.31
C LYS A 147 3.52 18.29 2.60
N GLU A 148 2.30 18.47 2.10
CA GLU A 148 1.61 19.75 2.14
C GLU A 148 0.58 19.76 3.27
N LYS A 149 0.54 20.85 4.04
CA LYS A 149 -0.47 21.04 5.08
C LYS A 149 -1.88 21.08 4.49
N PHE A 150 -2.02 21.72 3.34
CA PHE A 150 -3.23 21.81 2.55
C PHE A 150 -2.84 21.71 1.09
N PHE A 151 -3.60 20.95 0.30
CA PHE A 151 -3.38 20.89 -1.13
C PHE A 151 -4.68 20.88 -1.92
N ASN A 152 -4.57 21.35 -3.16
CA ASN A 152 -5.58 21.18 -4.19
C ASN A 152 -5.00 20.33 -5.30
N HIS A 153 -5.88 19.55 -5.96
CA HIS A 153 -5.51 18.77 -7.12
C HIS A 153 -6.63 18.81 -8.16
N LYS A 154 -6.25 19.04 -9.41
CA LYS A 154 -7.15 18.92 -10.56
C LYS A 154 -6.39 18.20 -11.65
N GLY A 155 -6.71 16.95 -11.87
CA GLY A 155 -6.08 16.07 -12.83
C GLY A 155 -7.05 15.44 -13.80
N GLU A 156 -6.60 14.42 -14.50
CA GLU A 156 -7.40 13.63 -15.45
C GLU A 156 -8.38 12.70 -14.72
N PHE A 157 -7.94 12.10 -13.60
CA PHE A 157 -8.68 11.08 -12.86
C PHE A 157 -9.27 11.60 -11.55
N TYR A 158 -8.63 12.57 -10.91
CA TYR A 158 -9.00 13.03 -9.58
C TYR A 158 -9.10 14.55 -9.51
N THR A 159 -10.06 15.03 -8.73
CA THR A 159 -10.18 16.44 -8.35
C THR A 159 -10.42 16.56 -6.86
N TYR A 160 -9.55 17.29 -6.17
CA TYR A 160 -9.65 17.56 -4.74
C TYR A 160 -9.50 19.07 -4.48
N PRO A 161 -10.41 19.70 -3.71
CA PRO A 161 -11.66 19.13 -3.17
C PRO A 161 -12.61 18.69 -4.27
N THR A 162 -13.52 17.77 -3.92
CA THR A 162 -14.57 17.32 -4.84
C THR A 162 -15.40 18.51 -5.33
N PRO A 163 -15.64 18.69 -6.63
CA PRO A 163 -16.42 19.78 -7.18
C PRO A 163 -17.84 19.82 -6.61
N ASN A 164 -18.40 21.03 -6.51
CA ASN A 164 -19.77 21.28 -6.07
C ASN A 164 -20.13 20.82 -4.65
N TYR A 165 -19.13 20.57 -3.81
CA TYR A 165 -19.36 20.29 -2.40
C TYR A 165 -19.39 21.60 -1.59
N VAL A 166 -20.45 21.83 -0.82
CA VAL A 166 -20.56 22.96 0.11
C VAL A 166 -20.03 22.53 1.48
N TRP A 167 -18.88 23.06 1.86
CA TRP A 167 -18.27 22.77 3.16
C TRP A 167 -19.03 23.50 4.27
N GLN A 168 -19.41 22.79 5.32
CA GLN A 168 -20.13 23.37 6.46
C GLN A 168 -19.23 24.08 7.47
N HIS A 169 -17.91 23.91 7.34
CA HIS A 169 -16.91 24.48 8.24
C HIS A 169 -15.72 25.03 7.44
N ASP A 170 -15.05 26.06 7.97
CA ASP A 170 -13.83 26.67 7.38
C ASP A 170 -12.59 25.75 7.43
N MET A 171 -12.79 24.47 7.33
CA MET A 171 -11.69 23.50 7.26
C MET A 171 -11.33 23.21 5.81
N SER A 172 -10.05 23.27 5.51
CA SER A 172 -9.56 22.80 4.21
C SER A 172 -9.96 21.34 3.99
N PRO A 173 -10.42 20.99 2.79
CA PRO A 173 -10.95 19.65 2.50
C PRO A 173 -9.94 18.52 2.70
N VAL A 174 -8.64 18.82 2.64
CA VAL A 174 -7.59 17.82 2.87
C VAL A 174 -6.50 18.46 3.74
N SER A 175 -6.44 18.06 4.99
CA SER A 175 -5.39 18.48 5.93
C SER A 175 -4.84 17.28 6.68
N TYR A 176 -3.57 16.95 6.43
CA TYR A 176 -2.85 15.87 7.11
C TYR A 176 -1.58 16.42 7.75
N THR A 177 -1.73 17.20 8.83
CA THR A 177 -0.66 17.96 9.45
C THR A 177 0.39 17.14 10.21
N HIS A 178 0.23 15.82 10.30
CA HIS A 178 1.08 14.96 11.13
C HIS A 178 1.53 13.67 10.45
N LEU A 179 1.42 13.60 9.12
CA LEU A 179 1.83 12.44 8.35
C LEU A 179 3.20 12.68 7.70
N THR A 180 4.26 12.51 8.47
CA THR A 180 5.62 12.48 7.92
C THR A 180 6.04 11.04 7.65
N LEU A 181 6.35 10.71 6.41
CA LEU A 181 6.93 9.43 6.04
C LEU A 181 8.43 9.54 5.82
N PRO A 182 9.24 8.67 6.42
CA PRO A 182 10.69 8.76 6.30
C PRO A 182 11.24 8.29 4.95
N THR A 183 10.60 7.37 4.24
CA THR A 183 11.18 6.80 3.02
C THR A 183 10.12 6.28 2.04
N ILE A 184 10.17 6.72 0.77
CA ILE A 184 9.40 6.16 -0.34
C ILE A 184 10.37 5.43 -1.25
N LEU A 185 10.20 4.13 -1.43
CA LEU A 185 10.89 3.35 -2.46
C LEU A 185 9.96 3.19 -3.66
N LEU A 186 10.37 3.69 -4.82
CA LEU A 186 9.67 3.46 -6.09
C LEU A 186 10.20 2.15 -6.70
N VAL A 187 9.34 1.20 -6.94
CA VAL A 187 9.63 -0.05 -7.63
C VAL A 187 9.07 -0.01 -9.04
#